data_9381528e5e8908d22ddd5c0d898c0608
#
_entry.id   9381528e5e8908d22ddd5c0d898c0608
#
_cell.length_a   1.000
_cell.length_b   1.000
_cell.length_c   1.000
_cell.angle_alpha   90.00
_cell.angle_beta   90.00
_cell.angle_gamma   90.00
#
_symmetry.space_group_name_H-M   'P 1'
#
loop_
_entity.id
_entity.type
_entity.pdbx_description
1 polymer ?
#
loop_
_entity_poly.entity_id
_entity_poly.type
_entity_poly.pdbx_seq_one_letter_code
_entity_poly.pdbx_strand_id
1 'polypeptide(L)'
;MNPKRYDVLIASVLCTCIGLAAGAYAASQGSDHADGHAAAAGEADAAGDPHDEEMHFETATLANLGVAEATLTLEPAARTRTLVATVVETAATRVPLRAPTDGVVVELLLQPGQLAQVGQPIARVVRSPIPLPTLPRTMHLVHPEHGEIHASIRSLREARADQAIATRERARVESFVGGSAGEAQVVPGQRLIDLQATIDRAAVQAAAASHELERHGFSREQIESVAEGREVALFDAEHARRALVHAGMFGGLADALLEALPETIRSLPLAVGAIAELEANGQASSELTRWLASEPRTGLRFLEVASLLLSGSGLADVERLADLGALEPTYDLRAPAGAPDWDLESLAVQAGTTVRAGDAVAHLRDPRHLRLRIDPLGSELGLLRRAMADGTVLRAAPLVADTGPVIDSLQLDYVASATDGDGTVHAFAPIVNFELARRGAGAPFRSWAIEVGTRYRVLVPLESIEEAFVLPRAAVTADGPDQIVFLPHGDGGFDELPVQIAFRDEDRVVLRAADNPGLKPGNRVVVAGAFELGLAMHAGEADAGHHHHDH
;
A
#
# COMPACT_ATOMS: atom_id res chain seq x y z
N MET A 1 -13.70 -25.87 -33.43
CA MET A 1 -12.53 -25.26 -34.08
C MET A 1 -11.29 -26.06 -33.69
N ASN A 2 -10.51 -26.50 -34.68
CA ASN A 2 -9.62 -27.65 -34.70
C ASN A 2 -8.22 -27.31 -34.09
N PRO A 3 -7.67 -28.07 -33.12
CA PRO A 3 -6.43 -27.72 -32.41
C PRO A 3 -5.14 -28.26 -33.07
N LYS A 4 -5.04 -28.26 -34.38
CA LYS A 4 -3.89 -28.84 -35.11
C LYS A 4 -3.01 -27.82 -35.87
N ARG A 5 -2.90 -26.58 -35.45
CA ARG A 5 -2.07 -25.57 -36.15
C ARG A 5 -0.93 -24.95 -35.32
N TYR A 6 -0.63 -25.44 -34.13
CA TYR A 6 0.45 -24.88 -33.31
C TYR A 6 1.74 -25.72 -33.21
N ASP A 7 1.74 -26.97 -33.73
CA ASP A 7 2.91 -27.86 -33.60
C ASP A 7 3.96 -27.73 -34.73
N VAL A 8 3.76 -26.86 -35.72
CA VAL A 8 4.69 -26.70 -36.85
C VAL A 8 5.65 -25.50 -36.68
N LEU A 9 5.45 -24.60 -35.73
CA LEU A 9 6.27 -23.40 -35.59
C LEU A 9 7.38 -23.52 -34.51
N ILE A 10 7.35 -24.57 -33.68
CA ILE A 10 8.39 -24.83 -32.67
C ILE A 10 9.53 -25.73 -33.20
N ALA A 11 9.30 -26.49 -34.26
CA ALA A 11 10.32 -27.35 -34.83
C ALA A 11 11.32 -26.63 -35.76
N SER A 12 11.05 -25.38 -36.17
CA SER A 12 11.88 -24.65 -37.14
C SER A 12 12.95 -23.74 -36.50
N VAL A 13 12.90 -23.48 -35.17
CA VAL A 13 13.87 -22.61 -34.48
C VAL A 13 14.98 -23.41 -33.78
N LEU A 14 14.79 -24.72 -33.56
CA LEU A 14 15.81 -25.57 -32.90
C LEU A 14 16.83 -26.18 -33.86
N CYS A 15 16.67 -26.08 -35.15
CA CYS A 15 17.61 -26.64 -36.13
C CYS A 15 18.70 -25.70 -36.66
N THR A 16 18.64 -24.40 -36.30
CA THR A 16 19.60 -23.41 -36.80
C THR A 16 20.77 -23.12 -35.83
N CYS A 17 20.72 -23.61 -34.59
CA CYS A 17 21.79 -23.37 -33.59
C CYS A 17 22.80 -24.54 -33.41
N ILE A 18 22.60 -25.67 -34.09
CA ILE A 18 23.52 -26.83 -33.98
C ILE A 18 24.49 -26.94 -35.19
N GLY A 19 24.35 -26.08 -36.21
CA GLY A 19 25.13 -26.12 -37.45
C GLY A 19 26.43 -25.31 -37.45
N LEU A 20 26.81 -24.59 -36.39
CA LEU A 20 27.96 -23.66 -36.39
C LEU A 20 29.10 -24.05 -35.45
N ALA A 21 29.07 -25.21 -34.78
CA ALA A 21 30.10 -25.67 -33.88
C ALA A 21 30.90 -26.91 -34.35
N ALA A 22 30.70 -27.37 -35.58
CA ALA A 22 31.35 -28.59 -36.13
C ALA A 22 32.31 -28.33 -37.32
N GLY A 23 32.68 -27.06 -37.58
CA GLY A 23 33.50 -26.67 -38.73
C GLY A 23 34.96 -26.29 -38.47
N ALA A 24 35.51 -26.45 -37.28
CA ALA A 24 36.85 -25.97 -36.94
C ALA A 24 37.81 -27.05 -36.37
N TYR A 25 37.56 -28.35 -36.65
CA TYR A 25 38.46 -29.41 -36.13
C TYR A 25 38.89 -30.44 -37.16
N ALA A 26 39.26 -30.01 -38.39
CA ALA A 26 39.87 -30.91 -39.37
C ALA A 26 40.72 -30.14 -40.38
N ALA A 27 41.90 -29.65 -39.95
CA ALA A 27 43.01 -29.32 -40.87
C ALA A 27 44.29 -29.10 -40.06
N SER A 28 44.94 -30.16 -39.54
CA SER A 28 46.36 -30.17 -39.31
C SER A 28 46.83 -31.61 -39.02
N GLN A 29 46.92 -32.43 -40.04
CA GLN A 29 47.81 -33.62 -40.05
C GLN A 29 48.32 -33.85 -41.49
N GLY A 30 49.65 -33.97 -41.59
CA GLY A 30 50.45 -34.42 -42.74
C GLY A 30 51.26 -33.30 -43.34
N SER A 31 52.52 -33.37 -43.50
CA SER A 31 53.51 -34.45 -43.76
C SER A 31 54.92 -33.87 -43.67
N ASP A 32 55.79 -34.60 -43.04
CA ASP A 32 56.96 -35.34 -43.58
C ASP A 32 58.16 -34.56 -44.13
N HIS A 33 59.25 -34.86 -43.44
CA HIS A 33 60.66 -35.12 -43.86
C HIS A 33 61.26 -34.38 -45.07
N ALA A 34 62.39 -33.74 -44.81
CA ALA A 34 63.62 -34.13 -45.54
C ALA A 34 64.89 -33.44 -44.95
N ASP A 35 65.92 -34.26 -44.80
CA ASP A 35 67.28 -34.02 -44.42
C ASP A 35 68.01 -32.98 -45.25
N GLY A 36 69.08 -32.39 -44.67
CA GLY A 36 70.05 -31.63 -45.41
C GLY A 36 71.21 -31.11 -44.54
N HIS A 37 72.22 -31.95 -44.34
CA HIS A 37 73.54 -31.56 -43.82
C HIS A 37 74.21 -30.50 -44.68
N ALA A 38 74.90 -29.56 -44.07
CA ALA A 38 76.28 -29.18 -44.48
C ALA A 38 76.94 -28.30 -43.41
N ALA A 39 78.12 -28.74 -43.04
CA ALA A 39 79.11 -28.12 -42.17
C ALA A 39 79.85 -26.96 -42.86
N ALA A 40 80.29 -26.00 -42.10
CA ALA A 40 81.68 -25.44 -42.15
C ALA A 40 81.87 -24.37 -41.07
N ALA A 41 82.72 -24.61 -40.21
CA ALA A 41 83.88 -24.02 -39.58
C ALA A 41 84.16 -22.51 -39.79
N GLY A 42 84.57 -21.85 -38.70
CA GLY A 42 85.27 -20.56 -38.68
C GLY A 42 85.35 -19.96 -37.28
N GLU A 43 86.53 -20.19 -36.64
CA GLU A 43 87.18 -19.51 -35.52
C GLU A 43 86.82 -18.00 -35.35
N ALA A 44 86.78 -17.42 -34.18
CA ALA A 44 87.78 -17.10 -33.18
C ALA A 44 87.26 -16.04 -32.18
N ASP A 45 87.63 -16.24 -30.92
CA ASP A 45 87.96 -15.32 -29.85
C ASP A 45 87.26 -13.91 -29.76
N ALA A 46 86.54 -13.73 -28.67
CA ALA A 46 86.74 -12.58 -27.76
C ALA A 46 86.03 -12.87 -26.42
N ALA A 47 86.81 -12.74 -25.35
CA ALA A 47 86.33 -12.70 -23.98
C ALA A 47 85.39 -11.52 -23.81
N GLY A 48 84.18 -11.82 -23.47
CA GLY A 48 83.18 -10.84 -23.08
C GLY A 48 82.66 -11.19 -21.69
N ASP A 49 82.49 -10.21 -20.84
CA ASP A 49 81.91 -10.22 -19.51
C ASP A 49 80.71 -11.14 -19.42
N PRO A 50 80.41 -11.68 -18.24
CA PRO A 50 79.13 -12.38 -18.03
C PRO A 50 77.97 -11.31 -18.00
N HIS A 51 77.52 -11.00 -19.18
CA HIS A 51 76.23 -10.31 -19.28
C HIS A 51 75.16 -11.33 -18.93
N ASP A 52 74.23 -10.93 -17.98
CA ASP A 52 72.92 -11.51 -17.79
C ASP A 52 72.30 -11.64 -19.18
N GLU A 53 72.12 -12.88 -19.68
CA GLU A 53 71.33 -13.11 -20.90
C GLU A 53 69.85 -12.77 -20.60
N GLU A 54 69.45 -11.50 -20.79
CA GLU A 54 68.11 -11.10 -20.76
C GLU A 54 67.29 -11.91 -21.77
N MET A 55 66.31 -12.64 -21.28
CA MET A 55 65.54 -13.55 -22.11
C MET A 55 64.54 -12.71 -22.95
N HIS A 56 64.73 -12.79 -24.25
CA HIS A 56 63.88 -12.08 -25.22
C HIS A 56 62.79 -13.00 -25.77
N PHE A 57 61.55 -12.62 -25.66
CA PHE A 57 60.40 -13.36 -26.20
C PHE A 57 59.95 -12.80 -27.53
N GLU A 58 59.80 -13.68 -28.52
CA GLU A 58 59.17 -13.28 -29.79
C GLU A 58 57.67 -12.97 -29.58
N THR A 59 57.17 -12.02 -30.36
CA THR A 59 55.74 -11.58 -30.30
C THR A 59 54.77 -12.76 -30.43
N ALA A 60 55.13 -13.79 -31.23
CA ALA A 60 54.31 -14.98 -31.39
C ALA A 60 54.24 -15.82 -30.09
N THR A 61 55.33 -15.90 -29.35
CA THR A 61 55.43 -16.60 -28.07
C THR A 61 54.58 -15.87 -27.00
N LEU A 62 54.70 -14.55 -26.92
CA LEU A 62 53.88 -13.72 -26.01
C LEU A 62 52.41 -13.87 -26.27
N ALA A 63 52.01 -13.91 -27.55
CA ALA A 63 50.62 -14.14 -27.92
C ALA A 63 50.11 -15.54 -27.47
N ASN A 64 50.96 -16.57 -27.59
CA ASN A 64 50.62 -17.92 -27.14
C ASN A 64 50.53 -18.02 -25.60
N LEU A 65 51.33 -17.26 -24.85
CA LEU A 65 51.28 -17.16 -23.40
C LEU A 65 50.09 -16.29 -22.93
N GLY A 66 49.35 -15.67 -23.83
CA GLY A 66 48.21 -14.79 -23.51
C GLY A 66 48.63 -13.48 -22.82
N VAL A 67 49.86 -13.02 -23.04
CA VAL A 67 50.41 -11.82 -22.44
C VAL A 67 49.69 -10.60 -23.01
N ALA A 68 49.08 -9.81 -22.14
CA ALA A 68 48.50 -8.52 -22.47
C ALA A 68 49.08 -7.45 -21.55
N GLU A 69 49.29 -6.26 -22.12
CA GLU A 69 49.94 -5.14 -21.42
C GLU A 69 48.96 -3.95 -21.32
N ALA A 70 49.10 -3.21 -20.23
CA ALA A 70 48.37 -1.95 -20.05
C ALA A 70 49.30 -0.87 -19.49
N THR A 71 48.93 0.40 -19.71
CA THR A 71 49.63 1.54 -19.15
C THR A 71 49.12 1.84 -17.74
N LEU A 72 50.04 1.98 -16.79
CA LEU A 72 49.71 2.33 -15.42
C LEU A 72 49.20 3.76 -15.31
N THR A 73 48.07 3.91 -14.66
CA THR A 73 47.50 5.21 -14.28
C THR A 73 47.30 5.28 -12.78
N LEU A 74 47.51 6.48 -12.22
CA LEU A 74 47.12 6.74 -10.84
C LEU A 74 45.63 6.99 -10.77
N GLU A 75 44.95 6.26 -9.93
CA GLU A 75 43.54 6.45 -9.65
C GLU A 75 43.24 6.22 -8.16
N PRO A 76 42.20 6.89 -7.61
CA PRO A 76 41.80 6.62 -6.25
C PRO A 76 41.17 5.22 -6.15
N ALA A 77 41.61 4.45 -5.15
CA ALA A 77 41.08 3.13 -4.88
C ALA A 77 40.61 3.01 -3.42
N ALA A 78 39.47 2.39 -3.21
CA ALA A 78 38.96 2.14 -1.88
C ALA A 78 38.97 0.64 -1.57
N ARG A 79 39.48 0.30 -0.38
CA ARG A 79 39.24 -1.02 0.20
C ARG A 79 37.80 -1.10 0.65
N THR A 80 37.07 -2.09 0.20
CA THR A 80 35.65 -2.23 0.47
C THR A 80 35.34 -3.43 1.35
N ARG A 81 34.29 -3.31 2.16
CA ARG A 81 33.63 -4.42 2.84
C ARG A 81 32.34 -4.74 2.13
N THR A 82 32.17 -5.97 1.72
CA THR A 82 30.93 -6.43 1.09
C THR A 82 29.93 -6.86 2.15
N LEU A 83 28.73 -6.28 2.12
CA LEU A 83 27.58 -6.64 2.94
C LEU A 83 26.45 -7.13 2.06
N VAL A 84 25.63 -8.03 2.61
CA VAL A 84 24.43 -8.51 1.91
C VAL A 84 23.24 -7.63 2.27
N ALA A 85 22.46 -7.30 1.27
CA ALA A 85 21.23 -6.54 1.43
C ALA A 85 20.10 -7.21 0.66
N THR A 86 18.86 -6.96 1.11
CA THR A 86 17.65 -7.46 0.46
C THR A 86 16.74 -6.28 0.13
N VAL A 87 16.18 -6.27 -1.06
CA VAL A 87 15.17 -5.29 -1.46
C VAL A 87 13.87 -5.54 -0.71
N VAL A 88 13.38 -4.53 -0.02
CA VAL A 88 12.14 -4.60 0.76
C VAL A 88 11.19 -3.46 0.39
N GLU A 89 9.90 -3.71 0.58
CA GLU A 89 8.86 -2.69 0.49
C GLU A 89 8.82 -1.83 1.76
N THR A 90 8.24 -0.66 1.63
CA THR A 90 7.90 0.18 2.77
C THR A 90 6.39 0.09 3.05
N ALA A 91 5.98 0.42 4.26
CA ALA A 91 4.55 0.45 4.60
C ALA A 91 3.73 1.41 3.70
N ALA A 92 4.37 2.44 3.15
CA ALA A 92 3.73 3.39 2.25
C ALA A 92 3.56 2.85 0.82
N THR A 93 4.34 1.86 0.43
CA THR A 93 4.31 1.29 -0.93
C THR A 93 3.35 0.12 -1.09
N ARG A 94 2.78 -0.37 0.00
CA ARG A 94 1.80 -1.46 -0.01
C ARG A 94 0.56 -1.08 0.78
N VAL A 95 -0.59 -1.03 0.10
CA VAL A 95 -1.85 -0.57 0.68
C VAL A 95 -2.92 -1.66 0.52
N PRO A 96 -3.51 -2.15 1.62
CA PRO A 96 -4.67 -3.01 1.53
C PRO A 96 -5.91 -2.16 1.20
N LEU A 97 -6.60 -2.52 0.12
CA LEU A 97 -7.92 -1.98 -0.19
C LEU A 97 -8.95 -2.74 0.64
N ARG A 98 -9.61 -2.05 1.57
CA ARG A 98 -10.54 -2.64 2.52
C ARG A 98 -11.98 -2.30 2.19
N ALA A 99 -12.90 -3.22 2.50
CA ALA A 99 -14.32 -2.96 2.45
C ALA A 99 -14.71 -1.94 3.54
N PRO A 100 -15.33 -0.81 3.20
CA PRO A 100 -15.77 0.18 4.20
C PRO A 100 -17.03 -0.23 4.96
N THR A 101 -17.84 -1.15 4.42
CA THR A 101 -19.08 -1.66 4.99
C THR A 101 -19.20 -3.17 4.74
N ASP A 102 -20.09 -3.81 5.49
CA ASP A 102 -20.50 -5.19 5.24
C ASP A 102 -21.20 -5.31 3.88
N GLY A 103 -20.95 -6.40 3.15
CA GLY A 103 -21.54 -6.59 1.84
C GLY A 103 -21.09 -7.87 1.15
N VAL A 104 -21.44 -7.98 -0.14
CA VAL A 104 -21.04 -9.06 -1.02
C VAL A 104 -20.31 -8.49 -2.22
N VAL A 105 -19.12 -8.98 -2.50
CA VAL A 105 -18.37 -8.62 -3.71
C VAL A 105 -19.04 -9.30 -4.90
N VAL A 106 -19.63 -8.54 -5.79
CA VAL A 106 -20.35 -9.10 -6.96
C VAL A 106 -19.49 -9.17 -8.20
N GLU A 107 -18.50 -8.28 -8.32
CA GLU A 107 -17.65 -8.21 -9.50
C GLU A 107 -16.24 -7.76 -9.13
N LEU A 108 -15.25 -8.39 -9.77
CA LEU A 108 -13.85 -7.97 -9.73
C LEU A 108 -13.49 -7.42 -11.11
N LEU A 109 -13.15 -6.15 -11.18
CA LEU A 109 -12.97 -5.38 -12.42
C LEU A 109 -11.55 -5.42 -12.96
N LEU A 110 -10.59 -5.76 -12.11
CA LEU A 110 -9.17 -5.92 -12.44
C LEU A 110 -8.66 -7.29 -12.00
N GLN A 111 -7.58 -7.72 -12.64
CA GLN A 111 -6.87 -8.97 -12.33
C GLN A 111 -5.52 -8.67 -11.66
N PRO A 112 -4.98 -9.58 -10.83
CA PRO A 112 -3.65 -9.44 -10.29
C PRO A 112 -2.60 -9.18 -11.36
N GLY A 113 -1.67 -8.27 -11.09
CA GLY A 113 -0.65 -7.79 -12.02
C GLY A 113 -1.09 -6.61 -12.90
N GLN A 114 -2.37 -6.27 -12.96
CA GLN A 114 -2.84 -5.12 -13.74
C GLN A 114 -2.62 -3.80 -13.00
N LEU A 115 -2.44 -2.75 -13.79
CA LEU A 115 -2.32 -1.38 -13.35
C LEU A 115 -3.70 -0.82 -12.96
N ALA A 116 -3.80 -0.22 -11.78
CA ALA A 116 -4.95 0.52 -11.31
C ALA A 116 -4.61 2.02 -11.20
N GLN A 117 -5.28 2.86 -11.97
CA GLN A 117 -5.18 4.32 -11.86
C GLN A 117 -5.92 4.81 -10.61
N VAL A 118 -5.48 5.95 -10.05
CA VAL A 118 -6.19 6.58 -8.92
C VAL A 118 -7.66 6.81 -9.27
N GLY A 119 -8.55 6.40 -8.39
CA GLY A 119 -10.00 6.47 -8.59
C GLY A 119 -10.58 5.41 -9.51
N GLN A 120 -9.76 4.56 -10.16
CA GLN A 120 -10.25 3.45 -10.98
C GLN A 120 -10.92 2.40 -10.11
N PRO A 121 -12.12 1.91 -10.49
CA PRO A 121 -12.81 0.85 -9.76
C PRO A 121 -12.07 -0.49 -9.91
N ILE A 122 -11.89 -1.19 -8.79
CA ILE A 122 -11.23 -2.49 -8.69
C ILE A 122 -12.22 -3.61 -8.42
N ALA A 123 -13.19 -3.36 -7.54
CA ALA A 123 -14.24 -4.31 -7.19
C ALA A 123 -15.56 -3.59 -6.99
N ARG A 124 -16.66 -4.28 -7.29
CA ARG A 124 -18.02 -3.82 -7.02
C ARG A 124 -18.64 -4.61 -5.89
N VAL A 125 -19.22 -3.89 -4.93
CA VAL A 125 -19.80 -4.47 -3.72
C VAL A 125 -21.28 -4.08 -3.64
N VAL A 126 -22.13 -5.06 -3.36
CA VAL A 126 -23.51 -4.85 -2.92
C VAL A 126 -23.47 -4.79 -1.40
N ARG A 127 -23.81 -3.65 -0.85
CA ARG A 127 -23.83 -3.39 0.59
C ARG A 127 -24.93 -4.19 1.30
N SER A 128 -24.62 -4.72 2.46
CA SER A 128 -25.65 -5.25 3.35
C SER A 128 -26.59 -4.11 3.81
N PRO A 129 -27.90 -4.36 3.94
CA PRO A 129 -28.83 -3.35 4.42
C PRO A 129 -28.41 -2.83 5.81
N ILE A 130 -28.36 -1.51 5.97
CA ILE A 130 -28.22 -0.90 7.28
C ILE A 130 -29.59 -0.99 7.97
N PRO A 131 -29.66 -1.52 9.19
CA PRO A 131 -30.93 -1.61 9.91
C PRO A 131 -31.52 -0.23 10.17
N LEU A 132 -32.83 -0.15 10.36
CA LEU A 132 -33.49 1.10 10.77
C LEU A 132 -32.97 1.51 12.16
N PRO A 133 -32.96 2.81 12.48
CA PRO A 133 -32.49 3.30 13.76
C PRO A 133 -33.36 2.80 14.90
N THR A 134 -32.72 2.41 15.99
CA THR A 134 -33.39 2.08 17.24
C THR A 134 -33.78 3.37 17.97
N LEU A 135 -35.02 3.50 18.34
CA LEU A 135 -35.61 4.72 18.96
C LEU A 135 -36.15 4.39 20.35
N PRO A 136 -35.31 4.06 21.36
CA PRO A 136 -35.78 3.55 22.64
C PRO A 136 -36.61 4.57 23.43
N ARG A 137 -36.36 5.88 23.25
CA ARG A 137 -37.06 6.94 23.97
C ARG A 137 -38.24 7.48 23.20
N THR A 138 -38.21 7.47 21.88
CA THR A 138 -39.15 8.20 21.02
C THR A 138 -40.11 7.31 20.26
N MET A 139 -39.85 5.99 20.17
CA MET A 139 -40.63 5.05 19.37
C MET A 139 -42.14 5.10 19.71
N HIS A 140 -42.48 5.16 20.98
CA HIS A 140 -43.90 5.20 21.44
C HIS A 140 -44.61 6.51 21.08
N LEU A 141 -43.84 7.59 20.86
CA LEU A 141 -44.39 8.91 20.43
C LEU A 141 -44.52 9.04 18.92
N VAL A 142 -43.62 8.38 18.17
CA VAL A 142 -43.61 8.44 16.70
C VAL A 142 -44.35 7.27 16.03
N HIS A 143 -44.58 6.20 16.78
CA HIS A 143 -45.35 5.05 16.33
C HIS A 143 -46.26 4.54 17.46
N PRO A 144 -47.25 5.40 17.90
CA PRO A 144 -48.19 5.00 18.93
C PRO A 144 -49.02 3.82 18.44
N GLU A 145 -49.43 2.97 19.37
CA GLU A 145 -50.36 1.89 19.04
C GLU A 145 -51.68 2.49 18.53
N HIS A 146 -52.11 2.12 17.33
CA HIS A 146 -53.33 2.62 16.72
C HIS A 146 -54.54 2.45 17.66
N GLY A 147 -54.53 1.39 18.50
CA GLY A 147 -55.53 1.13 19.50
C GLY A 147 -55.68 2.23 20.54
N GLU A 148 -54.57 2.84 20.99
CA GLU A 148 -54.60 3.92 22.01
C GLU A 148 -55.22 5.20 21.49
N ILE A 149 -54.80 5.63 20.27
CA ILE A 149 -55.37 6.82 19.64
C ILE A 149 -56.87 6.62 19.39
N HIS A 150 -57.27 5.47 18.84
CA HIS A 150 -58.68 5.17 18.60
C HIS A 150 -59.50 5.09 19.89
N ALA A 151 -58.92 4.59 21.00
CA ALA A 151 -59.57 4.56 22.30
C ALA A 151 -59.81 5.99 22.84
N SER A 152 -58.80 6.87 22.74
CA SER A 152 -58.89 8.28 23.16
C SER A 152 -59.91 9.07 22.32
N ILE A 153 -59.93 8.86 21.00
CA ILE A 153 -60.93 9.47 20.10
C ILE A 153 -62.34 9.02 20.50
N ARG A 154 -62.55 7.73 20.75
CA ARG A 154 -63.84 7.19 21.16
C ARG A 154 -64.24 7.74 22.49
N SER A 155 -63.38 7.73 23.50
CA SER A 155 -63.63 8.25 24.83
C SER A 155 -64.03 9.76 24.80
N LEU A 156 -63.35 10.56 23.98
CA LEU A 156 -63.66 11.99 23.79
C LEU A 156 -65.07 12.17 23.20
N ARG A 157 -65.39 11.41 22.13
CA ARG A 157 -66.71 11.50 21.48
C ARG A 157 -67.84 11.06 22.40
N GLU A 158 -67.69 9.98 23.13
CA GLU A 158 -68.61 9.48 24.11
C GLU A 158 -68.86 10.51 25.24
N ALA A 159 -67.75 11.01 25.84
CA ALA A 159 -67.82 11.99 26.89
C ALA A 159 -68.51 13.30 26.43
N ARG A 160 -68.25 13.80 25.21
CA ARG A 160 -68.89 14.96 24.64
C ARG A 160 -70.38 14.74 24.32
N ALA A 161 -70.70 13.52 23.84
CA ALA A 161 -72.10 13.15 23.62
C ALA A 161 -72.89 13.11 24.94
N ASP A 162 -72.35 12.47 25.97
CA ASP A 162 -72.96 12.40 27.31
C ASP A 162 -73.10 13.78 27.93
N GLN A 163 -72.08 14.62 27.82
CA GLN A 163 -72.10 16.01 28.28
C GLN A 163 -73.24 16.79 27.57
N ALA A 164 -73.37 16.66 26.24
CA ALA A 164 -74.41 17.35 25.46
C ALA A 164 -75.81 16.84 25.76
N ILE A 165 -75.98 15.53 25.99
CA ILE A 165 -77.27 14.92 26.39
C ILE A 165 -77.66 15.43 27.78
N ALA A 166 -76.77 15.34 28.77
CA ALA A 166 -77.00 15.75 30.14
C ALA A 166 -77.30 17.27 30.24
N THR A 167 -76.60 18.10 29.45
CA THR A 167 -76.82 19.55 29.37
C THR A 167 -78.21 19.89 28.80
N ARG A 168 -78.63 19.22 27.72
CA ARG A 168 -79.97 19.39 27.13
C ARG A 168 -81.03 18.92 28.08
N GLU A 169 -80.85 17.79 28.76
CA GLU A 169 -81.78 17.28 29.75
C GLU A 169 -81.90 18.25 30.96
N ARG A 170 -80.74 18.76 31.43
CA ARG A 170 -80.72 19.77 32.49
C ARG A 170 -81.51 21.02 32.11
N ALA A 171 -81.26 21.60 30.93
CA ALA A 171 -82.03 22.79 30.43
C ALA A 171 -83.52 22.50 30.32
N ARG A 172 -83.89 21.28 29.90
CA ARG A 172 -85.29 20.87 29.87
C ARG A 172 -85.88 20.81 31.27
N VAL A 173 -85.24 20.21 32.26
CA VAL A 173 -85.69 20.14 33.64
C VAL A 173 -85.76 21.55 34.26
N GLU A 174 -84.81 22.43 34.02
CA GLU A 174 -84.77 23.81 34.46
C GLU A 174 -86.01 24.62 33.91
N SER A 175 -86.37 24.41 32.64
CA SER A 175 -87.53 25.09 32.02
C SER A 175 -88.84 24.68 32.63
N PHE A 176 -88.95 23.43 33.13
CA PHE A 176 -90.17 23.00 33.85
C PHE A 176 -90.24 23.55 35.28
N VAL A 177 -89.06 23.75 35.94
CA VAL A 177 -89.06 24.34 37.31
C VAL A 177 -89.39 25.84 37.30
N GLY A 178 -89.04 26.60 36.24
CA GLY A 178 -89.28 28.02 36.12
C GLY A 178 -90.71 28.38 35.68
N GLY A 179 -91.53 27.41 35.26
CA GLY A 179 -92.83 27.66 34.65
C GLY A 179 -94.12 27.49 35.53
N SER A 180 -94.01 27.03 36.77
CA SER A 180 -95.19 26.77 37.61
C SER A 180 -95.01 27.29 39.04
N ALA A 181 -95.60 28.45 39.31
CA ALA A 181 -95.87 28.91 40.67
C ALA A 181 -97.02 28.08 41.26
N GLY A 182 -96.77 27.05 42.05
CA GLY A 182 -97.78 26.34 42.79
C GLY A 182 -97.70 24.80 42.67
N GLU A 183 -96.82 24.22 43.40
CA GLU A 183 -96.73 22.89 44.06
C GLU A 183 -95.25 22.45 44.14
N ALA A 184 -94.79 22.29 45.37
CA ALA A 184 -93.43 21.97 45.62
C ALA A 184 -93.16 20.49 45.19
N GLN A 185 -92.59 20.32 44.01
CA GLN A 185 -92.02 19.00 43.60
C GLN A 185 -90.60 18.89 44.09
N VAL A 186 -90.37 18.03 45.09
CA VAL A 186 -89.04 17.70 45.69
C VAL A 186 -88.14 16.98 44.67
N VAL A 187 -88.66 16.38 43.61
CA VAL A 187 -88.02 15.57 42.61
C VAL A 187 -87.08 16.37 41.64
N PRO A 188 -87.37 17.63 41.26
CA PRO A 188 -86.52 18.36 40.32
C PRO A 188 -85.08 18.71 40.84
N GLY A 189 -84.96 19.00 42.14
CA GLY A 189 -83.68 19.43 42.74
C GLY A 189 -82.60 18.33 42.73
N GLN A 190 -82.99 17.09 43.14
CA GLN A 190 -82.08 15.95 43.10
C GLN A 190 -81.69 15.62 41.68
N ARG A 191 -82.59 15.65 40.73
CA ARG A 191 -82.30 15.40 39.31
C ARG A 191 -81.40 16.43 38.71
N LEU A 192 -81.50 17.70 39.07
CA LEU A 192 -80.57 18.75 38.62
C LEU A 192 -79.12 18.52 39.17
N ILE A 193 -79.00 18.08 40.44
CA ILE A 193 -77.74 17.73 41.05
C ILE A 193 -77.11 16.52 40.34
N ASP A 194 -77.94 15.48 40.08
CA ASP A 194 -77.43 14.27 39.36
C ASP A 194 -77.02 14.57 37.94
N LEU A 195 -77.75 15.43 37.22
CA LEU A 195 -77.40 15.88 35.87
C LEU A 195 -76.14 16.73 35.89
N GLN A 196 -75.97 17.64 36.87
CA GLN A 196 -74.73 18.42 37.02
C GLN A 196 -73.53 17.49 37.29
N ALA A 197 -73.70 16.55 38.20
CA ALA A 197 -72.61 15.54 38.48
C ALA A 197 -72.29 14.71 37.25
N THR A 198 -73.24 14.45 36.36
CA THR A 198 -73.01 13.76 35.08
C THR A 198 -72.24 14.64 34.09
N ILE A 199 -72.61 15.93 33.96
CA ILE A 199 -71.91 16.91 33.13
C ILE A 199 -70.51 17.07 33.60
N ASP A 200 -70.26 17.18 34.91
CA ASP A 200 -68.89 17.35 35.47
C ASP A 200 -68.05 16.12 35.26
N ARG A 201 -68.60 14.93 35.43
CA ARG A 201 -67.86 13.67 35.11
C ARG A 201 -67.51 13.55 33.64
N ALA A 202 -68.48 13.85 32.77
CA ALA A 202 -68.22 13.81 31.32
C ALA A 202 -67.21 14.88 30.90
N ALA A 203 -67.23 16.08 31.53
CA ALA A 203 -66.21 17.11 31.29
C ALA A 203 -64.83 16.67 31.70
N VAL A 204 -64.68 16.00 32.85
CA VAL A 204 -63.36 15.42 33.30
C VAL A 204 -62.91 14.34 32.35
N GLN A 205 -63.76 13.43 31.90
CA GLN A 205 -63.44 12.38 30.94
C GLN A 205 -63.01 12.98 29.58
N ALA A 206 -63.78 13.99 29.10
CA ALA A 206 -63.41 14.70 27.85
C ALA A 206 -62.08 15.41 27.96
N ALA A 207 -61.79 16.05 29.11
CA ALA A 207 -60.48 16.67 29.35
C ALA A 207 -59.34 15.67 29.40
N ALA A 208 -59.52 14.52 30.05
CA ALA A 208 -58.53 13.46 30.09
C ALA A 208 -58.24 12.89 28.69
N ALA A 209 -59.30 12.61 27.90
CA ALA A 209 -59.15 12.13 26.52
C ALA A 209 -58.51 13.18 25.60
N SER A 210 -58.83 14.46 25.78
CA SER A 210 -58.20 15.55 25.04
C SER A 210 -56.73 15.69 25.37
N HIS A 211 -56.36 15.60 26.64
CA HIS A 211 -54.95 15.63 27.06
C HIS A 211 -54.13 14.46 26.50
N GLU A 212 -54.76 13.27 26.43
CA GLU A 212 -54.07 12.11 25.81
C GLU A 212 -53.86 12.32 24.31
N LEU A 213 -54.82 12.86 23.60
CA LEU A 213 -54.65 13.23 22.18
C LEU A 213 -53.61 14.34 21.99
N GLU A 214 -53.54 15.36 22.89
CA GLU A 214 -52.46 16.36 22.88
C GLU A 214 -51.07 15.72 23.05
N ARG A 215 -50.94 14.74 23.95
CA ARG A 215 -49.71 13.98 24.13
C ARG A 215 -49.27 13.26 22.84
N HIS A 216 -50.22 12.79 22.05
CA HIS A 216 -49.97 12.20 20.73
C HIS A 216 -49.85 13.24 19.61
N GLY A 217 -49.77 14.54 19.95
CA GLY A 217 -49.46 15.60 18.99
C GLY A 217 -50.69 16.14 18.22
N PHE A 218 -51.90 15.77 18.60
CA PHE A 218 -53.10 16.37 17.99
C PHE A 218 -53.20 17.84 18.40
N SER A 219 -53.49 18.71 17.43
CA SER A 219 -53.74 20.12 17.71
C SER A 219 -55.13 20.31 18.36
N ARG A 220 -55.32 21.44 19.05
CA ARG A 220 -56.65 21.77 19.64
C ARG A 220 -57.75 21.77 18.59
N GLU A 221 -57.50 22.28 17.40
CA GLU A 221 -58.47 22.29 16.30
C GLU A 221 -58.82 20.87 15.84
N GLN A 222 -57.83 19.97 15.78
CA GLN A 222 -58.03 18.56 15.46
C GLN A 222 -58.84 17.85 16.56
N ILE A 223 -58.56 18.15 17.84
CA ILE A 223 -59.29 17.60 18.99
C ILE A 223 -60.74 18.07 18.98
N GLU A 224 -61.01 19.36 18.70
CA GLU A 224 -62.32 19.88 18.54
C GLU A 224 -63.09 19.23 17.37
N SER A 225 -62.43 19.07 16.23
CA SER A 225 -62.96 18.35 15.07
C SER A 225 -63.33 16.89 15.41
N VAL A 226 -62.50 16.21 16.18
CA VAL A 226 -62.73 14.84 16.68
C VAL A 226 -63.98 14.86 17.62
N ALA A 227 -64.01 15.81 18.54
CA ALA A 227 -65.14 15.94 19.48
C ALA A 227 -66.46 16.20 18.77
N GLU A 228 -66.48 16.92 17.64
CA GLU A 228 -67.62 17.16 16.79
C GLU A 228 -67.97 16.00 15.86
N GLY A 229 -67.23 14.91 15.90
CA GLY A 229 -67.46 13.70 15.08
C GLY A 229 -66.92 13.79 13.66
N ARG A 230 -66.12 14.84 13.30
CA ARG A 230 -65.48 14.96 12.01
C ARG A 230 -64.29 13.98 11.91
N GLU A 231 -63.99 13.54 10.71
CA GLU A 231 -62.77 12.75 10.45
C GLU A 231 -61.54 13.66 10.51
N VAL A 232 -60.51 13.20 11.17
CA VAL A 232 -59.20 13.86 11.26
C VAL A 232 -58.15 12.97 10.59
N ALA A 233 -57.17 13.60 9.95
CA ALA A 233 -56.09 12.92 9.31
C ALA A 233 -55.40 11.94 10.29
N LEU A 234 -54.99 10.78 9.74
CA LEU A 234 -54.20 9.79 10.48
C LEU A 234 -52.89 10.39 10.97
N PHE A 235 -52.30 9.76 11.99
CA PHE A 235 -51.05 10.14 12.58
C PHE A 235 -49.95 10.28 11.52
N ASP A 236 -49.27 11.43 11.46
CA ASP A 236 -48.22 11.79 10.50
C ASP A 236 -46.98 12.38 11.21
N ALA A 237 -46.00 12.83 10.45
CA ALA A 237 -44.77 13.42 10.95
C ALA A 237 -45.01 14.68 11.81
N GLU A 238 -46.04 15.47 11.48
CA GLU A 238 -46.35 16.68 12.23
C GLU A 238 -46.98 16.36 13.61
N HIS A 239 -47.76 15.27 13.68
CA HIS A 239 -48.24 14.76 14.97
C HIS A 239 -47.05 14.26 15.82
N ALA A 240 -46.15 13.47 15.23
CA ALA A 240 -44.93 12.98 15.88
C ALA A 240 -44.08 14.14 16.42
N ARG A 241 -43.88 15.18 15.60
CA ARG A 241 -43.13 16.37 15.99
C ARG A 241 -43.75 17.09 17.17
N ARG A 242 -45.07 17.36 17.11
CA ARG A 242 -45.78 18.02 18.23
C ARG A 242 -45.75 17.17 19.50
N ALA A 243 -45.91 15.86 19.41
CA ALA A 243 -45.82 14.97 20.56
C ALA A 243 -44.42 15.04 21.21
N LEU A 244 -43.35 15.04 20.41
CA LEU A 244 -41.99 15.17 20.89
C LEU A 244 -41.68 16.55 21.49
N VAL A 245 -42.23 17.63 20.90
CA VAL A 245 -42.14 18.99 21.49
C VAL A 245 -42.87 19.02 22.83
N HIS A 246 -44.09 18.44 22.91
CA HIS A 246 -44.84 18.36 24.16
C HIS A 246 -44.09 17.57 25.24
N ALA A 247 -43.40 16.50 24.84
CA ALA A 247 -42.53 15.70 25.73
C ALA A 247 -41.21 16.38 26.09
N GLY A 248 -40.89 17.56 25.53
CA GLY A 248 -39.61 18.25 25.74
C GLY A 248 -38.40 17.56 25.08
N MET A 249 -38.63 16.76 24.05
CA MET A 249 -37.62 15.95 23.37
C MET A 249 -37.27 16.46 21.96
N PHE A 250 -37.77 17.65 21.57
CA PHE A 250 -37.52 18.22 20.26
C PHE A 250 -37.22 19.72 20.41
N GLY A 251 -35.99 20.11 20.10
CA GLY A 251 -35.48 21.48 20.27
C GLY A 251 -35.11 22.15 18.95
N GLY A 252 -34.49 23.33 19.04
CA GLY A 252 -34.14 24.13 17.87
C GLY A 252 -33.12 23.49 16.92
N LEU A 253 -32.21 22.61 17.43
CA LEU A 253 -31.30 21.85 16.59
C LEU A 253 -32.05 20.76 15.81
N ALA A 254 -33.04 20.12 16.44
CA ALA A 254 -33.87 19.13 15.78
C ALA A 254 -34.71 19.76 14.66
N ASP A 255 -35.28 20.95 14.90
CA ASP A 255 -36.04 21.69 13.86
C ASP A 255 -35.15 22.02 12.66
N ALA A 256 -33.94 22.55 12.89
CA ALA A 256 -33.00 22.88 11.84
C ALA A 256 -32.54 21.62 11.05
N LEU A 257 -32.35 20.50 11.73
CA LEU A 257 -32.00 19.24 11.10
C LEU A 257 -33.14 18.68 10.25
N LEU A 258 -34.38 18.77 10.76
CA LEU A 258 -35.57 18.35 10.02
C LEU A 258 -35.76 19.17 8.73
N GLU A 259 -35.56 20.49 8.80
CA GLU A 259 -35.67 21.38 7.62
C GLU A 259 -34.59 21.11 6.57
N ALA A 260 -33.40 20.62 6.98
CA ALA A 260 -32.31 20.25 6.07
C ALA A 260 -32.62 18.99 5.25
N LEU A 261 -33.62 18.18 5.67
CA LEU A 261 -33.94 16.93 5.00
C LEU A 261 -34.90 17.13 3.81
N PRO A 262 -34.81 16.27 2.78
CA PRO A 262 -35.80 16.23 1.71
C PRO A 262 -37.21 15.98 2.24
N GLU A 263 -38.22 16.55 1.58
CA GLU A 263 -39.64 16.41 1.95
C GLU A 263 -40.09 14.97 2.17
N THR A 264 -39.61 14.08 1.29
CA THR A 264 -39.94 12.64 1.35
C THR A 264 -39.45 11.95 2.63
N ILE A 265 -38.43 12.49 3.26
CA ILE A 265 -37.86 11.95 4.51
C ILE A 265 -38.45 12.68 5.71
N ARG A 266 -38.52 14.01 5.66
CA ARG A 266 -39.09 14.81 6.77
C ARG A 266 -40.58 14.54 7.04
N SER A 267 -41.29 14.02 6.05
CA SER A 267 -42.71 13.59 6.21
C SER A 267 -42.87 12.23 6.91
N LEU A 268 -41.76 11.54 7.23
CA LEU A 268 -41.78 10.26 7.93
C LEU A 268 -41.73 10.45 9.46
N PRO A 269 -42.70 9.95 10.24
CA PRO A 269 -42.66 10.01 11.71
C PRO A 269 -41.36 9.41 12.28
N LEU A 270 -40.86 8.33 11.66
CA LEU A 270 -39.60 7.66 12.05
C LEU A 270 -38.40 8.61 11.92
N ALA A 271 -38.35 9.46 10.90
CA ALA A 271 -37.27 10.44 10.74
C ALA A 271 -37.32 11.51 11.84
N VAL A 272 -38.51 11.98 12.19
CA VAL A 272 -38.69 12.93 13.29
C VAL A 272 -38.22 12.32 14.62
N GLY A 273 -38.58 11.06 14.88
CA GLY A 273 -38.10 10.32 16.05
C GLY A 273 -36.58 10.11 16.09
N ALA A 274 -36.00 9.79 14.94
CA ALA A 274 -34.55 9.62 14.83
C ALA A 274 -33.80 10.94 15.12
N ILE A 275 -34.34 12.08 14.64
CA ILE A 275 -33.79 13.40 14.96
C ILE A 275 -33.82 13.67 16.46
N ALA A 276 -34.94 13.38 17.11
CA ALA A 276 -35.09 13.57 18.55
C ALA A 276 -34.14 12.66 19.36
N GLU A 277 -33.93 11.41 18.93
CA GLU A 277 -32.94 10.53 19.56
C GLU A 277 -31.52 11.06 19.37
N LEU A 278 -31.17 11.58 18.17
CA LEU A 278 -29.86 12.20 17.92
C LEU A 278 -29.65 13.43 18.82
N GLU A 279 -30.69 14.27 19.00
CA GLU A 279 -30.62 15.42 19.89
C GLU A 279 -30.47 14.98 21.36
N ALA A 280 -31.23 14.00 21.81
CA ALA A 280 -31.17 13.47 23.17
C ALA A 280 -29.84 12.81 23.50
N ASN A 281 -29.11 12.30 22.49
CA ASN A 281 -27.76 11.73 22.62
C ASN A 281 -26.64 12.75 22.36
N GLY A 282 -26.97 14.03 22.09
CA GLY A 282 -25.98 15.07 21.79
C GLY A 282 -25.28 14.91 20.42
N GLN A 283 -25.89 14.16 19.53
CA GLN A 283 -25.36 13.90 18.18
C GLN A 283 -25.98 14.82 17.10
N ALA A 284 -27.11 15.48 17.41
CA ALA A 284 -27.63 16.55 16.58
C ALA A 284 -26.68 17.76 16.66
N SER A 285 -26.18 18.22 15.53
CA SER A 285 -25.23 19.33 15.45
C SER A 285 -25.49 20.20 14.22
N SER A 286 -25.02 21.43 14.28
CA SER A 286 -25.04 22.33 13.11
C SER A 286 -24.16 21.83 11.97
N GLU A 287 -23.14 21.03 12.26
CA GLU A 287 -22.26 20.39 11.28
C GLU A 287 -23.03 19.30 10.52
N LEU A 288 -23.68 18.38 11.23
CA LEU A 288 -24.55 17.37 10.62
C LEU A 288 -25.64 18.02 9.76
N THR A 289 -26.29 19.08 10.27
CA THR A 289 -27.33 19.82 9.54
C THR A 289 -26.79 20.40 8.23
N ARG A 290 -25.63 21.05 8.28
CA ARG A 290 -24.97 21.63 7.11
C ARG A 290 -24.58 20.57 6.09
N TRP A 291 -24.02 19.47 6.55
CA TRP A 291 -23.60 18.37 5.69
C TRP A 291 -24.81 17.75 4.95
N LEU A 292 -25.89 17.44 5.66
CA LEU A 292 -27.09 16.88 5.04
C LEU A 292 -27.75 17.85 4.05
N ALA A 293 -27.71 19.16 4.34
CA ALA A 293 -28.22 20.19 3.42
C ALA A 293 -27.34 20.30 2.14
N SER A 294 -26.04 20.07 2.23
CA SER A 294 -25.13 20.11 1.08
C SER A 294 -25.19 18.85 0.22
N GLU A 295 -25.65 17.72 0.79
CA GLU A 295 -25.65 16.40 0.14
C GLU A 295 -27.06 15.80 0.05
N PRO A 296 -27.93 16.24 -0.91
CA PRO A 296 -29.31 15.79 -1.00
C PRO A 296 -29.50 14.28 -1.12
N ARG A 297 -28.56 13.57 -1.77
CA ARG A 297 -28.60 12.10 -1.88
C ARG A 297 -28.44 11.44 -0.52
N THR A 298 -27.53 11.96 0.30
CA THR A 298 -27.32 11.49 1.68
C THR A 298 -28.53 11.82 2.55
N GLY A 299 -29.18 12.99 2.34
CA GLY A 299 -30.45 13.36 2.99
C GLY A 299 -31.54 12.33 2.73
N LEU A 300 -31.65 11.76 1.52
CA LEU A 300 -32.61 10.69 1.22
C LEU A 300 -32.34 9.39 2.00
N ARG A 301 -31.09 9.20 2.51
CA ARG A 301 -30.66 8.06 3.33
C ARG A 301 -30.54 8.39 4.80
N PHE A 302 -31.19 9.46 5.23
CA PHE A 302 -31.09 9.96 6.61
C PHE A 302 -31.32 8.87 7.66
N LEU A 303 -32.27 7.96 7.47
CA LEU A 303 -32.54 6.90 8.44
C LEU A 303 -31.34 5.93 8.58
N GLU A 304 -30.60 5.65 7.51
CA GLU A 304 -29.39 4.86 7.56
C GLU A 304 -28.25 5.64 8.27
N VAL A 305 -28.11 6.92 7.96
CA VAL A 305 -27.16 7.84 8.63
C VAL A 305 -27.46 7.91 10.13
N ALA A 306 -28.73 8.13 10.50
CA ALA A 306 -29.16 8.16 11.88
C ALA A 306 -28.91 6.83 12.61
N SER A 307 -29.13 5.71 11.93
CA SER A 307 -28.83 4.39 12.49
C SER A 307 -27.33 4.23 12.81
N LEU A 308 -26.44 4.62 11.90
CA LEU A 308 -24.99 4.58 12.10
C LEU A 308 -24.55 5.48 13.26
N LEU A 309 -25.04 6.71 13.30
CA LEU A 309 -24.73 7.64 14.39
C LEU A 309 -25.23 7.10 15.74
N LEU A 310 -26.48 6.68 15.83
CA LEU A 310 -27.08 6.14 17.06
C LEU A 310 -26.44 4.81 17.51
N SER A 311 -25.82 4.05 16.60
CA SER A 311 -25.01 2.87 16.93
C SER A 311 -23.60 3.19 17.41
N GLY A 312 -23.22 4.47 17.43
CA GLY A 312 -21.92 4.94 17.96
C GLY A 312 -20.88 5.33 16.91
N SER A 313 -21.23 5.35 15.62
CA SER A 313 -20.33 5.88 14.59
C SER A 313 -20.18 7.40 14.77
N GLY A 314 -18.96 7.92 14.55
CA GLY A 314 -18.73 9.37 14.49
C GLY A 314 -19.24 9.98 13.18
N LEU A 315 -19.57 11.28 13.19
CA LEU A 315 -20.00 11.99 11.97
C LEU A 315 -18.91 11.88 10.87
N ALA A 316 -17.64 12.09 11.20
CA ALA A 316 -16.55 11.99 10.25
C ALA A 316 -16.41 10.57 9.61
N ASP A 317 -16.81 9.51 10.31
CA ASP A 317 -16.81 8.16 9.76
C ASP A 317 -17.94 7.98 8.76
N VAL A 318 -19.13 8.54 9.07
CA VAL A 318 -20.29 8.49 8.18
C VAL A 318 -20.06 9.36 6.93
N GLU A 319 -19.45 10.53 7.07
CA GLU A 319 -19.02 11.38 5.94
C GLU A 319 -18.05 10.62 5.02
N ARG A 320 -17.06 9.95 5.60
CA ARG A 320 -16.12 9.13 4.83
C ARG A 320 -16.82 8.00 4.06
N LEU A 321 -17.82 7.35 4.66
CA LEU A 321 -18.63 6.33 3.97
C LEU A 321 -19.41 6.93 2.79
N ALA A 322 -19.94 8.15 2.94
CA ALA A 322 -20.63 8.86 1.88
C ALA A 322 -19.68 9.23 0.73
N ASP A 323 -18.49 9.77 1.05
CA ASP A 323 -17.45 10.12 0.07
C ASP A 323 -16.99 8.91 -0.75
N LEU A 324 -16.89 7.74 -0.11
CA LEU A 324 -16.60 6.48 -0.77
C LEU A 324 -17.78 5.92 -1.57
N GLY A 325 -18.94 6.53 -1.52
CA GLY A 325 -20.20 6.02 -2.09
C GLY A 325 -20.73 4.78 -1.37
N ALA A 326 -20.18 4.44 -0.21
CA ALA A 326 -20.49 3.20 0.54
C ALA A 326 -21.83 3.23 1.27
N LEU A 327 -22.52 4.38 1.29
CA LEU A 327 -23.92 4.48 1.70
C LEU A 327 -24.88 4.02 0.60
N GLU A 328 -24.42 3.96 -0.66
CA GLU A 328 -25.26 3.46 -1.76
C GLU A 328 -25.46 1.93 -1.67
N PRO A 329 -26.56 1.36 -2.19
CA PRO A 329 -26.81 -0.08 -2.16
C PRO A 329 -25.73 -0.88 -2.87
N THR A 330 -25.13 -0.27 -3.91
CA THR A 330 -24.01 -0.83 -4.66
C THR A 330 -22.97 0.25 -4.84
N TYR A 331 -21.72 -0.07 -4.51
CA TYR A 331 -20.60 0.87 -4.63
C TYR A 331 -19.36 0.20 -5.19
N ASP A 332 -18.49 1.00 -5.76
CA ASP A 332 -17.20 0.54 -6.28
C ASP A 332 -16.07 0.83 -5.28
N LEU A 333 -15.29 -0.19 -4.96
CA LEU A 333 -14.00 -0.02 -4.30
C LEU A 333 -12.98 0.48 -5.31
N ARG A 334 -12.40 1.65 -5.06
CA ARG A 334 -11.54 2.36 -5.99
C ARG A 334 -10.11 2.42 -5.49
N ALA A 335 -9.16 2.47 -6.42
CA ALA A 335 -7.75 2.69 -6.11
C ALA A 335 -7.58 4.03 -5.36
N PRO A 336 -6.93 4.03 -4.18
CA PRO A 336 -6.80 5.23 -3.35
C PRO A 336 -5.80 6.22 -3.96
N ALA A 337 -5.89 7.48 -3.52
CA ALA A 337 -4.80 8.45 -3.69
C ALA A 337 -3.57 8.02 -2.86
N GLY A 338 -2.39 8.57 -3.20
CA GLY A 338 -1.14 8.29 -2.48
C GLY A 338 0.00 7.87 -3.42
N ALA A 339 -0.34 7.36 -4.60
CA ALA A 339 0.59 7.13 -5.71
C ALA A 339 -0.07 7.61 -7.01
N PRO A 340 0.67 7.87 -8.08
CA PRO A 340 0.08 8.21 -9.39
C PRO A 340 -0.78 7.08 -9.97
N ASP A 341 -0.38 5.85 -9.70
CA ASP A 341 -1.07 4.60 -10.04
C ASP A 341 -0.54 3.46 -9.16
N TRP A 342 -1.22 2.32 -9.19
CA TRP A 342 -0.92 1.16 -8.35
C TRP A 342 -0.83 -0.10 -9.20
N ASP A 343 0.02 -1.04 -8.81
CA ASP A 343 -0.07 -2.43 -9.27
C ASP A 343 -1.03 -3.20 -8.37
N LEU A 344 -2.00 -3.89 -8.96
CA LEU A 344 -2.83 -4.84 -8.22
C LEU A 344 -2.00 -6.10 -7.92
N GLU A 345 -1.48 -6.20 -6.70
CA GLU A 345 -0.64 -7.33 -6.29
C GLU A 345 -1.45 -8.62 -6.17
N SER A 346 -2.55 -8.56 -5.46
CA SER A 346 -3.41 -9.73 -5.24
C SER A 346 -4.84 -9.34 -4.90
N LEU A 347 -5.75 -10.27 -5.14
CA LEU A 347 -7.13 -10.20 -4.68
C LEU A 347 -7.28 -11.15 -3.47
N ALA A 348 -7.76 -10.62 -2.35
CA ALA A 348 -7.98 -11.40 -1.14
C ALA A 348 -9.34 -12.13 -1.15
N VAL A 349 -10.22 -11.80 -2.11
CA VAL A 349 -11.58 -12.31 -2.22
C VAL A 349 -11.91 -12.71 -3.65
N GLN A 350 -13.00 -13.45 -3.82
CA GLN A 350 -13.57 -13.81 -5.11
C GLN A 350 -14.96 -13.16 -5.27
N ALA A 351 -15.47 -13.08 -6.49
CA ALA A 351 -16.86 -12.70 -6.73
C ALA A 351 -17.80 -13.69 -6.02
N GLY A 352 -18.82 -13.16 -5.34
CA GLY A 352 -19.72 -13.91 -4.46
C GLY A 352 -19.29 -13.98 -3.00
N THR A 353 -18.07 -13.52 -2.64
CA THR A 353 -17.60 -13.54 -1.25
C THR A 353 -18.29 -12.46 -0.43
N THR A 354 -18.79 -12.83 0.75
CA THR A 354 -19.27 -11.90 1.77
C THR A 354 -18.08 -11.29 2.49
N VAL A 355 -18.05 -9.96 2.61
CA VAL A 355 -17.03 -9.18 3.31
C VAL A 355 -17.65 -8.38 4.45
N ARG A 356 -16.87 -8.17 5.51
CA ARG A 356 -17.21 -7.28 6.62
C ARG A 356 -16.45 -5.96 6.49
N ALA A 357 -16.94 -4.93 7.15
CA ALA A 357 -16.22 -3.68 7.28
C ALA A 357 -14.79 -3.93 7.83
N GLY A 358 -13.78 -3.40 7.14
CA GLY A 358 -12.37 -3.61 7.47
C GLY A 358 -11.70 -4.80 6.80
N ASP A 359 -12.43 -5.74 6.20
CA ASP A 359 -11.84 -6.88 5.49
C ASP A 359 -11.05 -6.40 4.26
N ALA A 360 -9.87 -6.99 4.04
CA ALA A 360 -9.09 -6.73 2.85
C ALA A 360 -9.75 -7.39 1.63
N VAL A 361 -9.96 -6.62 0.57
CA VAL A 361 -10.49 -7.08 -0.73
C VAL A 361 -9.37 -7.27 -1.73
N ALA A 362 -8.40 -6.36 -1.73
CA ALA A 362 -7.24 -6.38 -2.62
C ALA A 362 -6.01 -5.81 -1.92
N HIS A 363 -4.83 -6.15 -2.43
CA HIS A 363 -3.58 -5.52 -2.05
C HIS A 363 -3.02 -4.77 -3.26
N LEU A 364 -2.72 -3.51 -3.04
CA LEU A 364 -2.14 -2.60 -4.02
C LEU A 364 -0.70 -2.30 -3.62
N ARG A 365 0.20 -2.20 -4.59
CA ARG A 365 1.58 -1.81 -4.35
C ARG A 365 2.06 -0.73 -5.30
N ASP A 366 2.99 0.09 -4.83
CA ASP A 366 3.74 1.04 -5.62
C ASP A 366 5.24 0.73 -5.52
N PRO A 367 5.80 -0.04 -6.46
CA PRO A 367 7.20 -0.47 -6.40
C PRO A 367 8.22 0.62 -6.79
N ARG A 368 7.81 1.87 -7.04
CA ARG A 368 8.75 2.96 -7.42
C ARG A 368 9.74 3.32 -6.34
N HIS A 369 9.32 3.22 -5.08
CA HIS A 369 10.14 3.59 -3.92
C HIS A 369 10.32 2.37 -3.02
N LEU A 370 11.43 1.71 -3.20
CA LEU A 370 11.83 0.55 -2.42
C LEU A 370 12.96 0.91 -1.46
N ARG A 371 13.36 -0.01 -0.60
CA ARG A 371 14.54 0.10 0.24
C ARG A 371 15.43 -1.12 0.14
N LEU A 372 16.72 -0.90 0.21
CA LEU A 372 17.68 -1.96 0.52
C LEU A 372 17.78 -2.09 2.05
N ARG A 373 17.40 -3.24 2.58
CA ARG A 373 17.67 -3.64 3.95
C ARG A 373 19.00 -4.34 3.97
N ILE A 374 19.96 -3.76 4.68
CA ILE A 374 21.30 -4.31 4.85
C ILE A 374 21.35 -5.01 6.20
N ASP A 375 21.83 -6.25 6.21
CA ASP A 375 21.86 -7.12 7.37
C ASP A 375 23.33 -7.25 7.87
N PRO A 376 23.83 -6.31 8.72
CA PRO A 376 25.22 -6.33 9.18
C PRO A 376 25.46 -7.40 10.24
N LEU A 377 26.64 -7.97 10.22
CA LEU A 377 27.11 -8.93 11.22
C LEU A 377 28.06 -8.25 12.22
N GLY A 378 27.81 -8.39 13.52
CA GLY A 378 28.74 -8.01 14.58
C GLY A 378 29.33 -6.59 14.44
N SER A 379 30.63 -6.50 14.13
CA SER A 379 31.36 -5.22 14.02
C SER A 379 30.98 -4.35 12.82
N GLU A 380 30.25 -4.89 11.85
CA GLU A 380 29.87 -4.20 10.60
C GLU A 380 28.84 -3.08 10.86
N LEU A 381 28.06 -3.20 11.95
CA LEU A 381 27.11 -2.16 12.37
C LEU A 381 27.83 -0.82 12.65
N GLY A 382 29.00 -0.87 13.28
CA GLY A 382 29.82 0.32 13.54
C GLY A 382 30.30 1.00 12.25
N LEU A 383 30.60 0.20 11.23
CA LEU A 383 30.96 0.68 9.90
C LEU A 383 29.79 1.41 9.23
N LEU A 384 28.59 0.81 9.21
CA LEU A 384 27.39 1.42 8.62
C LEU A 384 26.99 2.71 9.34
N ARG A 385 27.09 2.77 10.66
CA ARG A 385 26.83 4.00 11.44
C ARG A 385 27.77 5.14 11.06
N ARG A 386 29.07 4.83 10.87
CA ARG A 386 30.05 5.82 10.38
C ARG A 386 29.73 6.25 8.96
N ALA A 387 29.52 5.30 8.06
CA ALA A 387 29.17 5.60 6.68
C ALA A 387 27.91 6.50 6.57
N MET A 388 26.91 6.26 7.42
CA MET A 388 25.72 7.11 7.50
C MET A 388 26.05 8.52 8.06
N ALA A 389 26.85 8.61 9.12
CA ALA A 389 27.23 9.88 9.75
C ALA A 389 28.06 10.76 8.79
N ASP A 390 28.94 10.12 8.02
CA ASP A 390 29.85 10.78 7.07
C ASP A 390 29.18 11.05 5.70
N GLY A 391 27.92 10.61 5.50
CA GLY A 391 27.22 10.72 4.22
C GLY A 391 27.92 9.95 3.09
N THR A 392 28.60 8.85 3.43
CA THR A 392 29.38 8.07 2.47
C THR A 392 28.49 7.48 1.39
N VAL A 393 28.86 7.69 0.13
CA VAL A 393 28.21 7.07 -1.01
C VAL A 393 28.66 5.62 -1.13
N LEU A 394 27.70 4.73 -1.14
CA LEU A 394 27.91 3.28 -1.28
C LEU A 394 27.56 2.84 -2.71
N ARG A 395 28.09 1.70 -3.09
CA ARG A 395 27.72 1.02 -4.33
C ARG A 395 27.01 -0.29 -4.02
N ALA A 396 25.95 -0.58 -4.75
CA ALA A 396 25.25 -1.86 -4.63
C ALA A 396 25.13 -2.54 -6.00
N ALA A 397 25.44 -3.82 -6.05
CA ALA A 397 25.30 -4.64 -7.24
C ALA A 397 24.45 -5.87 -6.92
N PRO A 398 23.59 -6.35 -7.85
CA PRO A 398 22.81 -7.56 -7.61
C PRO A 398 23.72 -8.75 -7.36
N LEU A 399 23.31 -9.63 -6.43
CA LEU A 399 24.10 -10.83 -6.08
C LEU A 399 24.10 -11.84 -7.23
N VAL A 400 23.02 -11.90 -7.99
CA VAL A 400 22.88 -12.71 -9.20
C VAL A 400 22.84 -11.76 -10.39
N ALA A 401 23.64 -12.02 -11.40
CA ALA A 401 23.68 -11.20 -12.62
C ALA A 401 22.27 -11.10 -13.24
N ASP A 402 21.98 -9.95 -13.84
CA ASP A 402 20.75 -9.66 -14.57
C ASP A 402 19.45 -9.65 -13.73
N THR A 403 19.53 -9.70 -12.39
CA THR A 403 18.35 -9.59 -11.51
C THR A 403 18.03 -8.16 -11.10
N GLY A 404 18.80 -7.17 -11.57
CA GLY A 404 18.58 -5.75 -11.31
C GLY A 404 19.76 -4.89 -11.73
N PRO A 405 19.62 -3.57 -11.72
CA PRO A 405 20.67 -2.64 -12.07
C PRO A 405 21.74 -2.51 -10.96
N VAL A 406 22.93 -2.10 -11.33
CA VAL A 406 23.94 -1.61 -10.38
C VAL A 406 23.51 -0.21 -9.90
N ILE A 407 23.64 0.04 -8.62
CA ILE A 407 23.32 1.31 -7.97
C ILE A 407 24.62 1.91 -7.47
N ASP A 408 25.12 2.94 -8.16
CA ASP A 408 26.43 3.57 -7.87
C ASP A 408 26.36 4.71 -6.85
N SER A 409 25.14 5.18 -6.50
CA SER A 409 24.93 6.33 -5.62
C SER A 409 23.95 6.00 -4.48
N LEU A 410 24.27 4.95 -3.71
CA LEU A 410 23.44 4.54 -2.59
C LEU A 410 23.87 5.28 -1.31
N GLN A 411 22.95 5.87 -0.60
CA GLN A 411 23.17 6.50 0.70
C GLN A 411 22.27 5.89 1.77
N LEU A 412 22.82 5.69 2.96
CA LEU A 412 22.03 5.24 4.11
C LEU A 412 21.18 6.37 4.65
N ASP A 413 19.88 6.11 4.84
CA ASP A 413 18.96 7.06 5.45
C ASP A 413 18.61 6.67 6.90
N TYR A 414 18.79 5.41 7.26
CA TYR A 414 18.37 4.91 8.56
C TYR A 414 19.16 3.67 8.99
N VAL A 415 19.58 3.65 10.26
CA VAL A 415 20.07 2.46 10.97
C VAL A 415 19.15 2.21 12.14
N ALA A 416 18.54 1.03 12.22
CA ALA A 416 17.59 0.71 13.27
C ALA A 416 18.23 0.86 14.65
N SER A 417 17.48 1.40 15.60
CA SER A 417 17.89 1.57 17.00
C SER A 417 17.53 0.37 17.87
N ALA A 418 16.71 -0.54 17.36
CA ALA A 418 16.27 -1.75 18.03
C ALA A 418 16.53 -2.96 17.15
N THR A 419 16.67 -4.12 17.77
CA THR A 419 16.78 -5.40 17.08
C THR A 419 15.41 -5.93 16.70
N ASP A 420 15.31 -6.58 15.56
CA ASP A 420 14.16 -7.40 15.21
C ASP A 420 14.04 -8.63 16.11
N GLY A 421 12.99 -9.43 15.94
CA GLY A 421 12.74 -10.62 16.76
C GLY A 421 13.84 -11.69 16.72
N ASP A 422 14.75 -11.62 15.75
CA ASP A 422 15.96 -12.46 15.60
C ASP A 422 17.22 -11.86 16.24
N GLY A 423 17.13 -10.68 16.85
CA GLY A 423 18.24 -9.98 17.47
C GLY A 423 19.13 -9.19 16.50
N THR A 424 18.74 -9.05 15.24
CA THR A 424 19.52 -8.36 14.20
C THR A 424 19.13 -6.88 14.11
N VAL A 425 20.13 -6.01 13.97
CA VAL A 425 19.96 -4.58 13.68
C VAL A 425 20.15 -4.36 12.19
N HIS A 426 19.18 -3.74 11.54
CA HIS A 426 19.21 -3.48 10.11
C HIS A 426 19.57 -2.04 9.78
N ALA A 427 20.23 -1.82 8.65
CA ALA A 427 20.37 -0.51 8.03
C ALA A 427 19.56 -0.46 6.73
N PHE A 428 19.08 0.73 6.40
CA PHE A 428 18.22 0.94 5.24
C PHE A 428 18.76 2.05 4.35
N ALA A 429 18.63 1.84 3.06
CA ALA A 429 18.94 2.82 2.04
C ALA A 429 17.78 2.90 1.03
N PRO A 430 17.29 4.10 0.68
CA PRO A 430 16.24 4.26 -0.31
C PRO A 430 16.78 3.94 -1.71
N ILE A 431 15.95 3.27 -2.51
CA ILE A 431 16.24 3.01 -3.92
C ILE A 431 15.03 3.40 -4.77
N VAL A 432 15.29 4.00 -5.92
CA VAL A 432 14.28 4.33 -6.92
C VAL A 432 14.24 3.21 -7.95
N ASN A 433 13.07 2.64 -8.13
CA ASN A 433 12.82 1.62 -9.13
C ASN A 433 12.18 2.25 -10.37
N PHE A 434 12.39 1.67 -11.53
CA PHE A 434 11.85 2.16 -12.80
C PHE A 434 11.16 1.05 -13.58
N GLU A 435 10.17 1.47 -14.35
CA GLU A 435 9.39 0.59 -15.20
C GLU A 435 10.24 0.15 -16.41
N LEU A 436 10.35 -1.16 -16.65
CA LEU A 436 11.04 -1.72 -17.81
C LEU A 436 10.11 -1.81 -19.02
N ALA A 437 8.89 -2.28 -18.81
CA ALA A 437 7.95 -2.52 -19.89
C ALA A 437 6.51 -2.43 -19.40
N ARG A 438 5.62 -2.05 -20.34
CA ARG A 438 4.18 -2.01 -20.14
C ARG A 438 3.51 -2.76 -21.30
N ARG A 439 2.61 -3.69 -20.99
CA ARG A 439 1.92 -4.52 -21.99
C ARG A 439 0.42 -4.55 -21.72
N GLY A 440 -0.38 -4.45 -22.79
CA GLY A 440 -1.83 -4.49 -22.75
C GLY A 440 -2.48 -3.12 -22.98
N ALA A 441 -3.73 -3.12 -23.42
CA ALA A 441 -4.56 -1.94 -23.56
C ALA A 441 -5.57 -1.86 -22.40
N GLY A 442 -5.92 -0.67 -21.97
CA GLY A 442 -6.89 -0.44 -20.89
C GLY A 442 -6.27 -0.53 -19.49
N ALA A 443 -6.11 -1.72 -18.96
CA ALA A 443 -5.43 -1.99 -17.68
C ALA A 443 -4.16 -2.82 -17.95
N PRO A 444 -3.03 -2.16 -18.29
CA PRO A 444 -1.81 -2.86 -18.70
C PRO A 444 -1.12 -3.54 -17.52
N PHE A 445 -0.34 -4.58 -17.84
CA PHE A 445 0.65 -5.16 -16.94
C PHE A 445 1.97 -4.40 -17.05
N ARG A 446 2.66 -4.19 -15.94
CA ARG A 446 4.01 -3.61 -15.90
C ARG A 446 5.02 -4.60 -15.36
N SER A 447 6.26 -4.42 -15.80
CA SER A 447 7.43 -5.06 -15.21
C SER A 447 8.41 -4.00 -14.69
N TRP A 448 9.12 -4.32 -13.64
CA TRP A 448 9.99 -3.42 -12.92
C TRP A 448 11.45 -3.88 -13.00
N ALA A 449 12.39 -2.94 -12.95
CA ALA A 449 13.80 -3.24 -13.00
C ALA A 449 14.32 -3.95 -11.75
N ILE A 450 13.67 -3.72 -10.60
CA ILE A 450 14.06 -4.29 -9.33
C ILE A 450 12.85 -4.99 -8.73
N GLU A 451 13.00 -6.28 -8.44
CA GLU A 451 11.98 -7.07 -7.77
C GLU A 451 12.21 -7.09 -6.25
N VAL A 452 11.11 -7.07 -5.48
CA VAL A 452 11.17 -7.23 -4.03
C VAL A 452 11.72 -8.60 -3.68
N GLY A 453 12.62 -8.66 -2.70
CA GLY A 453 13.34 -9.88 -2.33
C GLY A 453 14.64 -10.10 -3.07
N THR A 454 14.94 -9.30 -4.12
CA THR A 454 16.24 -9.36 -4.80
C THR A 454 17.37 -9.05 -3.82
N ARG A 455 18.42 -9.84 -3.90
CA ARG A 455 19.60 -9.66 -3.06
C ARG A 455 20.68 -8.86 -3.77
N TYR A 456 21.31 -7.97 -3.03
CA TYR A 456 22.39 -7.10 -3.47
C TYR A 456 23.63 -7.28 -2.62
N ARG A 457 24.80 -7.10 -3.23
CA ARG A 457 26.08 -6.86 -2.54
C ARG A 457 26.22 -5.35 -2.38
N VAL A 458 26.34 -4.87 -1.15
CA VAL A 458 26.60 -3.45 -0.84
C VAL A 458 28.08 -3.33 -0.48
N LEU A 459 28.80 -2.52 -1.23
CA LEU A 459 30.22 -2.25 -1.05
C LEU A 459 30.38 -1.00 -0.17
N VAL A 460 30.88 -1.19 1.03
CA VAL A 460 31.12 -0.12 2.00
C VAL A 460 32.60 0.19 2.03
N PRO A 461 33.06 1.41 1.68
CA PRO A 461 34.46 1.76 1.71
C PRO A 461 34.98 1.79 3.16
N LEU A 462 36.14 1.18 3.39
CA LEU A 462 36.83 1.15 4.67
C LEU A 462 37.96 2.18 4.71
N GLU A 463 38.75 2.22 3.64
CA GLU A 463 39.94 3.06 3.50
C GLU A 463 40.00 3.51 2.03
N SER A 464 40.26 4.78 1.78
CA SER A 464 40.54 5.32 0.45
C SER A 464 42.03 5.56 0.31
N ILE A 465 42.59 5.11 -0.80
CA ILE A 465 43.96 5.39 -1.21
C ILE A 465 43.87 6.32 -2.41
N GLU A 466 44.28 7.58 -2.23
CA GLU A 466 44.13 8.62 -3.27
C GLU A 466 45.04 8.36 -4.49
N GLU A 467 46.26 7.83 -4.25
CA GLU A 467 47.26 7.54 -5.28
C GLU A 467 47.56 6.05 -5.28
N ALA A 468 46.83 5.33 -6.13
CA ALA A 468 46.99 3.89 -6.27
C ALA A 468 47.13 3.48 -7.73
N PHE A 469 47.85 2.38 -7.95
CA PHE A 469 47.78 1.61 -9.19
C PHE A 469 46.81 0.46 -8.98
N VAL A 470 45.80 0.38 -9.83
CA VAL A 470 44.79 -0.69 -9.80
C VAL A 470 45.03 -1.63 -10.95
N LEU A 471 45.36 -2.87 -10.63
CA LEU A 471 45.69 -3.92 -11.59
C LEU A 471 44.69 -5.06 -11.49
N PRO A 472 44.39 -5.76 -12.60
CA PRO A 472 43.74 -7.06 -12.54
C PRO A 472 44.52 -8.04 -11.67
N ARG A 473 43.82 -8.95 -11.00
CA ARG A 473 44.48 -9.96 -10.13
C ARG A 473 45.50 -10.80 -10.89
N ALA A 474 45.30 -11.04 -12.18
CA ALA A 474 46.19 -11.81 -13.05
C ALA A 474 47.52 -11.09 -13.39
N ALA A 475 47.63 -9.79 -13.07
CA ALA A 475 48.86 -9.00 -13.31
C ALA A 475 49.92 -9.22 -12.25
N VAL A 476 49.56 -9.75 -11.08
CA VAL A 476 50.48 -9.94 -9.95
C VAL A 476 50.63 -11.43 -9.71
N THR A 477 51.86 -11.90 -9.79
CA THR A 477 52.25 -13.30 -9.53
C THR A 477 53.16 -13.40 -8.32
N ALA A 478 53.29 -14.60 -7.76
CA ALA A 478 54.20 -14.87 -6.64
C ALA A 478 55.51 -15.40 -7.17
N ASP A 479 56.61 -14.81 -6.71
CA ASP A 479 57.93 -15.34 -6.85
C ASP A 479 58.52 -15.58 -5.45
N GLY A 480 58.54 -16.83 -5.05
CA GLY A 480 58.88 -17.21 -3.67
C GLY A 480 58.02 -16.49 -2.63
N PRO A 481 58.63 -15.69 -1.71
CA PRO A 481 57.89 -14.91 -0.71
C PRO A 481 57.32 -13.59 -1.26
N ASP A 482 57.83 -13.14 -2.41
CA ASP A 482 57.54 -11.82 -2.96
C ASP A 482 56.34 -11.87 -3.95
N GLN A 483 55.71 -10.73 -4.13
CA GLN A 483 54.72 -10.52 -5.18
C GLN A 483 55.34 -9.62 -6.23
N ILE A 484 55.29 -10.04 -7.50
CA ILE A 484 55.95 -9.34 -8.59
C ILE A 484 54.93 -8.94 -9.68
N VAL A 485 55.32 -7.91 -10.43
CA VAL A 485 54.69 -7.51 -11.70
C VAL A 485 55.77 -7.48 -12.77
N PHE A 486 55.40 -7.69 -14.03
CA PHE A 486 56.33 -7.67 -15.15
C PHE A 486 56.19 -6.35 -15.91
N LEU A 487 57.31 -5.63 -16.10
CA LEU A 487 57.39 -4.42 -16.90
C LEU A 487 58.09 -4.75 -18.23
N PRO A 488 57.40 -4.59 -19.37
CA PRO A 488 58.03 -4.82 -20.67
C PRO A 488 59.01 -3.70 -21.02
N HIS A 489 60.15 -4.06 -21.59
CA HIS A 489 61.08 -3.11 -22.23
C HIS A 489 61.24 -3.39 -23.74
N GLY A 490 61.88 -2.49 -24.48
CA GLY A 490 61.63 -2.25 -25.92
C GLY A 490 62.03 -3.36 -26.90
N ASP A 491 62.61 -4.46 -26.47
CA ASP A 491 63.19 -5.54 -27.29
C ASP A 491 62.60 -6.93 -27.00
N GLY A 492 61.45 -6.98 -26.30
CA GLY A 492 60.76 -8.22 -25.98
C GLY A 492 61.22 -8.85 -24.67
N GLY A 493 61.98 -8.11 -23.86
CA GLY A 493 62.36 -8.47 -22.49
C GLY A 493 61.37 -7.95 -21.47
N PHE A 494 61.42 -8.51 -20.26
CA PHE A 494 60.57 -8.16 -19.13
C PHE A 494 61.37 -8.07 -17.85
N ASP A 495 61.21 -6.96 -17.11
CA ASP A 495 61.78 -6.78 -15.78
C ASP A 495 60.79 -7.28 -14.72
N GLU A 496 61.29 -8.08 -13.79
CA GLU A 496 60.54 -8.47 -12.60
C GLU A 496 60.66 -7.39 -11.54
N LEU A 497 59.52 -6.83 -11.15
CA LEU A 497 59.51 -5.80 -10.13
C LEU A 497 58.70 -6.26 -8.92
N PRO A 498 59.37 -6.42 -7.74
CA PRO A 498 58.65 -6.75 -6.52
C PRO A 498 57.73 -5.59 -6.10
N VAL A 499 56.50 -5.94 -5.67
CA VAL A 499 55.46 -4.97 -5.32
C VAL A 499 54.85 -5.26 -3.96
N GLN A 500 54.47 -4.18 -3.26
CA GLN A 500 53.72 -4.25 -2.01
C GLN A 500 52.24 -4.02 -2.27
N ILE A 501 51.44 -5.05 -1.95
CA ILE A 501 50.00 -5.00 -2.13
C ILE A 501 49.38 -4.28 -0.92
N ALA A 502 48.68 -3.18 -1.17
CA ALA A 502 47.92 -2.48 -0.15
C ALA A 502 46.68 -3.29 0.25
N PHE A 503 45.91 -3.75 -0.73
CA PHE A 503 44.86 -4.74 -0.56
C PHE A 503 44.55 -5.48 -1.87
N ARG A 504 43.82 -6.58 -1.74
CA ARG A 504 43.38 -7.44 -2.83
C ARG A 504 41.91 -7.73 -2.63
N ASP A 505 41.11 -7.58 -3.67
CA ASP A 505 39.70 -8.03 -3.69
C ASP A 505 39.53 -9.15 -4.75
N GLU A 506 38.25 -9.44 -5.11
CA GLU A 506 37.94 -10.59 -5.96
C GLU A 506 38.55 -10.49 -7.36
N ASP A 507 38.59 -9.29 -7.96
CA ASP A 507 38.93 -9.07 -9.37
C ASP A 507 40.24 -8.27 -9.54
N ARG A 508 40.74 -7.57 -8.53
CA ARG A 508 41.82 -6.60 -8.64
C ARG A 508 42.77 -6.61 -7.45
N VAL A 509 43.98 -6.12 -7.72
CA VAL A 509 45.04 -5.84 -6.74
C VAL A 509 45.27 -4.33 -6.74
N VAL A 510 45.39 -3.75 -5.57
CA VAL A 510 45.64 -2.33 -5.39
C VAL A 510 47.00 -2.14 -4.75
N LEU A 511 47.84 -1.36 -5.43
CA LEU A 511 49.18 -1.03 -5.01
C LEU A 511 49.22 0.47 -4.67
N ARG A 512 49.62 0.84 -3.45
CA ARG A 512 49.83 2.24 -3.08
C ARG A 512 51.07 2.77 -3.76
N ALA A 513 51.00 3.87 -4.47
CA ALA A 513 52.12 4.44 -5.22
C ALA A 513 53.33 4.73 -4.31
N ALA A 514 53.13 5.23 -3.10
CA ALA A 514 54.18 5.51 -2.14
C ALA A 514 54.96 4.29 -1.66
N ASP A 515 54.32 3.10 -1.63
CA ASP A 515 54.93 1.84 -1.19
C ASP A 515 55.62 1.11 -2.37
N ASN A 516 55.41 1.58 -3.61
CA ASN A 516 55.91 0.96 -4.84
C ASN A 516 56.70 1.97 -5.71
N PRO A 517 57.82 2.51 -5.25
CA PRO A 517 58.57 3.58 -5.94
C PRO A 517 59.11 3.18 -7.31
N GLY A 518 59.24 1.88 -7.60
CA GLY A 518 59.63 1.36 -8.91
C GLY A 518 58.55 1.50 -9.97
N LEU A 519 57.28 1.64 -9.58
CA LEU A 519 56.16 1.88 -10.50
C LEU A 519 55.94 3.36 -10.69
N LYS A 520 55.77 3.78 -11.95
CA LYS A 520 55.46 5.19 -12.30
C LYS A 520 54.27 5.25 -13.21
N PRO A 521 53.44 6.33 -13.10
CA PRO A 521 52.40 6.58 -14.09
C PRO A 521 53.01 6.62 -15.51
N GLY A 522 52.38 5.92 -16.45
CA GLY A 522 52.89 5.79 -17.80
C GLY A 522 53.74 4.54 -18.06
N ASN A 523 54.23 3.82 -17.03
CA ASN A 523 54.85 2.53 -17.25
C ASN A 523 53.86 1.54 -17.88
N ARG A 524 54.36 0.68 -18.77
CA ARG A 524 53.61 -0.49 -19.24
C ARG A 524 53.81 -1.63 -18.25
N VAL A 525 52.77 -2.40 -18.01
CA VAL A 525 52.79 -3.57 -17.13
C VAL A 525 51.98 -4.69 -17.75
N VAL A 526 52.40 -5.91 -17.53
CA VAL A 526 51.63 -7.10 -17.94
C VAL A 526 50.40 -7.23 -17.06
N VAL A 527 49.21 -7.24 -17.69
CA VAL A 527 47.90 -7.33 -16.98
C VAL A 527 47.23 -8.68 -17.12
N ALA A 528 47.67 -9.51 -18.07
CA ALA A 528 47.22 -10.89 -18.24
C ALA A 528 48.41 -11.75 -18.73
N GLY A 529 48.39 -13.05 -18.42
CA GLY A 529 49.46 -13.96 -18.79
C GLY A 529 50.75 -13.82 -17.94
N ALA A 530 50.69 -13.06 -16.82
CA ALA A 530 51.84 -12.83 -15.95
C ALA A 530 52.39 -14.14 -15.32
N PHE A 531 51.53 -15.05 -14.92
CA PHE A 531 51.91 -16.32 -14.35
C PHE A 531 52.61 -17.20 -15.40
N GLU A 532 52.09 -17.32 -16.60
CA GLU A 532 52.64 -18.09 -17.72
C GLU A 532 53.98 -17.49 -18.17
N LEU A 533 54.10 -16.16 -18.18
CA LEU A 533 55.35 -15.45 -18.48
C LEU A 533 56.45 -15.76 -17.43
N GLY A 534 56.14 -15.64 -16.14
CA GLY A 534 57.06 -15.95 -15.05
C GLY A 534 57.54 -17.41 -15.11
N LEU A 535 56.63 -18.34 -15.38
CA LEU A 535 57.01 -19.74 -15.54
C LEU A 535 57.95 -19.96 -16.73
N ALA A 536 57.77 -19.26 -17.84
CA ALA A 536 58.63 -19.34 -19.01
C ALA A 536 60.02 -18.73 -18.76
N MET A 537 60.08 -17.61 -18.01
CA MET A 537 61.36 -16.98 -17.61
C MET A 537 62.21 -17.91 -16.70
N HIS A 538 61.61 -18.46 -15.67
CA HIS A 538 62.29 -19.36 -14.74
C HIS A 538 62.65 -20.73 -15.35
N ALA A 539 61.92 -21.22 -16.34
CA ALA A 539 62.27 -22.44 -17.07
C ALA A 539 63.55 -22.27 -17.93
N GLY A 540 63.76 -21.08 -18.50
CA GLY A 540 64.94 -20.73 -19.26
C GLY A 540 66.18 -20.61 -18.40
N GLU A 541 66.06 -20.06 -17.17
CA GLU A 541 67.22 -20.01 -16.22
C GLU A 541 67.67 -21.40 -15.74
N ALA A 542 66.75 -22.34 -15.58
CA ALA A 542 67.06 -23.70 -15.17
C ALA A 542 67.85 -24.49 -16.26
N ASP A 543 67.58 -24.21 -17.54
CA ASP A 543 68.29 -24.84 -18.66
C ASP A 543 69.67 -24.23 -18.89
N ALA A 544 69.91 -22.95 -18.63
CA ALA A 544 71.20 -22.29 -18.72
C ALA A 544 72.20 -22.75 -17.63
N GLY A 545 71.71 -23.24 -16.48
CA GLY A 545 72.56 -23.73 -15.35
C GLY A 545 73.11 -25.15 -15.49
N HIS A 546 72.78 -25.93 -16.53
CA HIS A 546 73.20 -27.34 -16.68
C HIS A 546 74.32 -27.61 -17.67
N HIS A 547 75.01 -26.59 -18.21
CA HIS A 547 76.11 -26.78 -19.18
C HIS A 547 77.53 -26.61 -18.62
N HIS A 548 77.79 -26.92 -17.37
CA HIS A 548 79.16 -27.12 -16.92
C HIS A 548 79.26 -28.26 -15.88
N HIS A 549 79.58 -29.47 -16.33
CA HIS A 549 80.47 -30.42 -15.74
C HIS A 549 80.41 -31.77 -16.47
N ASP A 550 81.30 -31.94 -17.43
CA ASP A 550 81.87 -33.28 -17.74
C ASP A 550 83.35 -33.17 -18.05
N HIS A 551 84.10 -33.76 -17.16
CA HIS A 551 85.46 -34.23 -17.40
C HIS A 551 85.51 -35.73 -17.30
#